data_5c36641b84dae885c0fbbe7cb5cdeba4
#
_entry.id   5c36641b84dae885c0fbbe7cb5cdeba4
#
_cell.length_a   1.000
_cell.length_b   1.000
_cell.length_c   1.000
_cell.angle_alpha   90.00
_cell.angle_beta   90.00
_cell.angle_gamma   90.00
#
_symmetry.space_group_name_H-M   'P 1'
#
loop_
_entity.id
_entity.type
_entity.pdbx_description
1 polymer ?
#
loop_
_entity_poly.entity_id
_entity_poly.type
_entity_poly.pdbx_seq_one_letter_code
_entity_poly.pdbx_strand_id
1 'polypeptide(L)'
;MVAADSQPGTTALVSTPQVRAKSADVEEISRLAPQQQAERLLELAIDQPDLSLGLIHRNLTSWRGHLEDSDRLFHLVLQALNSNDPRVRVAAVEIDLAANNLMKAPESVDKLQRQIQNSSEERYMALWRLGALGNRGVEPTEAFRTLKRYAHDRNQEVRFWAVEGLAMLGNQESIGELLDLLACDPAAKIRQRAANGLSRSGLLTGEQRLTAVPELLNLLDDDALDAATQNLVYATLEAITGASFGKNASAWRDWWAHHDTREKHPTRRHPGLSLA
;
A
#
# COMPACT_ATOMS: atom_id res chain seq x y z
N MET A 1 5.25 -52.36 50.50
CA MET A 1 5.94 -51.17 49.95
C MET A 1 5.98 -51.30 48.44
N VAL A 2 4.98 -50.74 47.77
CA VAL A 2 4.82 -50.84 46.32
C VAL A 2 4.78 -49.40 45.81
N ALA A 3 5.76 -49.02 45.00
CA ALA A 3 5.85 -47.69 44.39
C ALA A 3 4.85 -47.60 43.24
N ALA A 4 4.05 -46.54 43.24
CA ALA A 4 3.16 -46.22 42.13
C ALA A 4 3.91 -45.35 41.15
N ASP A 5 4.03 -45.86 39.90
CA ASP A 5 4.52 -45.17 38.73
C ASP A 5 3.47 -44.16 38.25
N SER A 6 3.79 -42.86 38.30
CA SER A 6 2.97 -41.78 37.76
C SER A 6 3.49 -41.45 36.33
N GLN A 7 2.76 -41.86 35.32
CA GLN A 7 3.00 -41.43 33.96
C GLN A 7 2.50 -39.97 33.76
N PRO A 8 3.24 -39.10 33.03
CA PRO A 8 2.75 -37.77 32.67
C PRO A 8 1.73 -37.86 31.53
N GLY A 9 0.52 -37.40 31.83
CA GLY A 9 -0.56 -37.32 30.84
C GLY A 9 -0.20 -36.36 29.68
N THR A 10 -0.19 -36.90 28.47
CA THR A 10 -0.09 -36.14 27.24
C THR A 10 -1.38 -35.31 27.05
N THR A 11 -1.32 -34.02 27.34
CA THR A 11 -2.43 -33.12 27.08
C THR A 11 -2.55 -32.89 25.56
N ALA A 12 -3.45 -33.64 24.93
CA ALA A 12 -3.82 -33.40 23.54
C ALA A 12 -4.48 -32.01 23.46
N LEU A 13 -3.86 -31.08 22.72
CA LEU A 13 -4.45 -29.78 22.38
C LEU A 13 -5.71 -30.03 21.56
N VAL A 14 -6.87 -29.91 22.22
CA VAL A 14 -8.17 -29.97 21.57
C VAL A 14 -8.33 -28.70 20.73
N SER A 15 -8.13 -28.81 19.43
CA SER A 15 -8.38 -27.73 18.48
C SER A 15 -9.87 -27.34 18.55
N THR A 16 -10.17 -26.07 18.74
CA THR A 16 -11.53 -25.55 18.73
C THR A 16 -12.18 -25.78 17.37
N PRO A 17 -13.53 -25.95 17.29
CA PRO A 17 -14.24 -26.18 16.02
C PRO A 17 -13.92 -25.13 14.93
N GLN A 18 -13.68 -23.88 15.34
CA GLN A 18 -13.32 -22.78 14.45
C GLN A 18 -11.93 -22.94 13.81
N VAL A 19 -10.95 -23.50 14.55
CA VAL A 19 -9.60 -23.80 14.01
C VAL A 19 -9.65 -24.98 13.04
N ARG A 20 -10.53 -25.97 13.28
CA ARG A 20 -10.73 -27.10 12.36
C ARG A 20 -11.41 -26.71 11.05
N ALA A 21 -12.44 -25.85 11.08
CA ALA A 21 -13.10 -25.34 9.89
C ALA A 21 -12.11 -24.55 9.01
N LYS A 22 -11.32 -23.64 9.61
CA LYS A 22 -10.28 -22.87 8.92
C LYS A 22 -9.18 -23.73 8.29
N SER A 23 -8.82 -24.83 8.92
CA SER A 23 -7.82 -25.79 8.40
C SER A 23 -8.37 -26.56 7.18
N ALA A 24 -9.67 -26.91 7.17
CA ALA A 24 -10.32 -27.59 6.06
C ALA A 24 -10.40 -26.71 4.80
N ASP A 25 -10.73 -25.41 4.97
CA ASP A 25 -10.77 -24.45 3.86
C ASP A 25 -9.39 -24.29 3.22
N VAL A 26 -8.32 -24.22 4.01
CA VAL A 26 -6.94 -24.12 3.51
C VAL A 26 -6.51 -25.37 2.75
N GLU A 27 -6.88 -26.56 3.23
CA GLU A 27 -6.59 -27.84 2.54
C GLU A 27 -7.33 -27.93 1.21
N GLU A 28 -8.58 -27.49 1.15
CA GLU A 28 -9.37 -27.43 -0.08
C GLU A 28 -8.71 -26.50 -1.10
N ILE A 29 -8.35 -25.27 -0.68
CA ILE A 29 -7.69 -24.30 -1.55
C ILE A 29 -6.37 -24.86 -2.10
N SER A 30 -5.60 -25.60 -1.30
CA SER A 30 -4.30 -26.14 -1.73
C SER A 30 -4.39 -27.18 -2.86
N ARG A 31 -5.58 -27.75 -3.10
CA ARG A 31 -5.85 -28.72 -4.18
C ARG A 31 -6.32 -28.06 -5.49
N LEU A 32 -6.62 -26.77 -5.46
CA LEU A 32 -7.07 -26.03 -6.64
C LEU A 32 -5.92 -25.78 -7.63
N ALA A 33 -6.27 -25.46 -8.87
CA ALA A 33 -5.28 -24.96 -9.85
C ALA A 33 -4.67 -23.61 -9.41
N PRO A 34 -3.45 -23.26 -9.82
CA PRO A 34 -2.76 -22.03 -9.41
C PRO A 34 -3.60 -20.75 -9.50
N GLN A 35 -4.31 -20.55 -10.59
CA GLN A 35 -5.20 -19.41 -10.80
C GLN A 35 -6.29 -19.34 -9.71
N GLN A 36 -6.97 -20.44 -9.47
CA GLN A 36 -8.05 -20.52 -8.48
C GLN A 36 -7.49 -20.37 -7.05
N GLN A 37 -6.28 -20.91 -6.77
CA GLN A 37 -5.61 -20.70 -5.49
C GLN A 37 -5.34 -19.22 -5.25
N ALA A 38 -4.75 -18.51 -6.23
CA ALA A 38 -4.41 -17.09 -6.12
C ALA A 38 -5.66 -16.24 -5.89
N GLU A 39 -6.71 -16.45 -6.68
CA GLU A 39 -7.99 -15.74 -6.55
C GLU A 39 -8.64 -16.01 -5.19
N ARG A 40 -8.74 -17.26 -4.76
CA ARG A 40 -9.40 -17.62 -3.52
C ARG A 40 -8.63 -17.14 -2.28
N LEU A 41 -7.30 -17.22 -2.30
CA LEU A 41 -6.45 -16.72 -1.21
C LEU A 41 -6.45 -15.19 -1.14
N LEU A 42 -6.51 -14.49 -2.28
CA LEU A 42 -6.59 -13.04 -2.28
C LEU A 42 -7.96 -12.56 -1.77
N GLU A 43 -9.05 -13.22 -2.17
CA GLU A 43 -10.39 -12.97 -1.64
C GLU A 43 -10.42 -13.17 -0.11
N LEU A 44 -9.84 -14.27 0.37
CA LEU A 44 -9.73 -14.53 1.80
C LEU A 44 -8.86 -13.52 2.53
N ALA A 45 -7.80 -12.98 1.88
CA ALA A 45 -6.91 -11.99 2.48
C ALA A 45 -7.59 -10.67 2.80
N ILE A 46 -8.61 -10.29 2.04
CA ILE A 46 -9.38 -9.05 2.25
C ILE A 46 -10.08 -9.09 3.62
N ASP A 47 -10.67 -10.25 3.97
CA ASP A 47 -11.45 -10.40 5.20
C ASP A 47 -10.65 -11.02 6.35
N GLN A 48 -9.71 -11.90 6.06
CA GLN A 48 -8.96 -12.71 7.03
C GLN A 48 -7.46 -12.79 6.65
N PRO A 49 -6.72 -11.67 6.72
CA PRO A 49 -5.34 -11.59 6.23
C PRO A 49 -4.41 -12.62 6.88
N ASP A 50 -4.52 -12.84 8.18
CA ASP A 50 -3.61 -13.72 8.91
C ASP A 50 -3.71 -15.21 8.50
N LEU A 51 -4.81 -15.63 7.87
CA LEU A 51 -4.98 -16.99 7.37
C LEU A 51 -4.34 -17.22 6.00
N SER A 52 -4.33 -16.21 5.16
CA SER A 52 -4.07 -16.36 3.73
C SER A 52 -2.72 -15.78 3.28
N LEU A 53 -2.25 -14.70 3.91
CA LEU A 53 -1.01 -14.01 3.46
C LEU A 53 0.22 -14.92 3.45
N GLY A 54 0.36 -15.76 4.48
CA GLY A 54 1.46 -16.74 4.53
C GLY A 54 1.39 -17.78 3.40
N LEU A 55 0.17 -18.15 2.98
CA LEU A 55 -0.04 -19.08 1.87
C LEU A 55 0.23 -18.41 0.53
N ILE A 56 -0.24 -17.19 0.33
CA ILE A 56 0.06 -16.39 -0.86
C ILE A 56 1.59 -16.30 -1.02
N HIS A 57 2.30 -15.86 0.01
CA HIS A 57 3.75 -15.70 -0.06
C HIS A 57 4.49 -16.98 -0.45
N ARG A 58 4.09 -18.13 0.10
CA ARG A 58 4.71 -19.43 -0.22
C ARG A 58 4.48 -19.89 -1.66
N ASN A 59 3.34 -19.53 -2.23
CA ASN A 59 2.94 -20.02 -3.56
C ASN A 59 3.33 -19.08 -4.71
N LEU A 60 3.73 -17.82 -4.45
CA LEU A 60 4.05 -16.83 -5.49
C LEU A 60 5.03 -17.35 -6.56
N THR A 61 6.06 -18.09 -6.14
CA THR A 61 7.05 -18.61 -7.09
C THR A 61 6.48 -19.70 -7.99
N SER A 62 5.66 -20.60 -7.44
CA SER A 62 5.02 -21.67 -8.21
C SER A 62 3.88 -21.18 -9.10
N TRP A 63 3.27 -20.04 -8.77
CA TRP A 63 2.20 -19.45 -9.58
C TRP A 63 2.71 -18.71 -10.82
N ARG A 64 3.98 -18.26 -10.85
CA ARG A 64 4.54 -17.57 -12.00
C ARG A 64 4.48 -18.43 -13.25
N GLY A 65 3.98 -17.85 -14.34
CA GLY A 65 3.74 -18.57 -15.60
C GLY A 65 2.51 -19.47 -15.61
N HIS A 66 1.77 -19.55 -14.49
CA HIS A 66 0.53 -20.31 -14.36
C HIS A 66 -0.68 -19.44 -13.99
N LEU A 67 -0.46 -18.13 -13.79
CA LEU A 67 -1.53 -17.15 -13.63
C LEU A 67 -1.76 -16.42 -14.94
N GLU A 68 -3.00 -16.04 -15.15
CA GLU A 68 -3.45 -15.20 -16.25
C GLU A 68 -4.02 -13.89 -15.69
N ASP A 69 -3.82 -12.79 -16.41
CA ASP A 69 -4.43 -11.49 -16.12
C ASP A 69 -5.91 -11.53 -16.52
N SER A 70 -6.74 -12.18 -15.69
CA SER A 70 -8.17 -12.33 -15.90
C SER A 70 -8.94 -11.17 -15.25
N ASP A 71 -10.13 -10.85 -15.80
CA ASP A 71 -11.03 -9.84 -15.24
C ASP A 71 -11.31 -10.09 -13.74
N ARG A 72 -11.52 -11.35 -13.37
CA ARG A 72 -11.77 -11.71 -11.96
C ARG A 72 -10.57 -11.41 -11.08
N LEU A 73 -9.37 -11.82 -11.48
CA LEU A 73 -8.16 -11.55 -10.71
C LEU A 73 -7.90 -10.05 -10.60
N PHE A 74 -8.08 -9.31 -11.69
CA PHE A 74 -7.95 -7.86 -11.71
C PHE A 74 -8.90 -7.17 -10.71
N HIS A 75 -10.18 -7.57 -10.69
CA HIS A 75 -11.14 -7.02 -9.71
C HIS A 75 -10.75 -7.34 -8.27
N LEU A 76 -10.28 -8.54 -7.97
CA LEU A 76 -9.80 -8.92 -6.64
C LEU A 76 -8.56 -8.11 -6.24
N VAL A 77 -7.62 -7.89 -7.15
CA VAL A 77 -6.46 -7.02 -6.93
C VAL A 77 -6.90 -5.61 -6.58
N LEU A 78 -7.84 -5.02 -7.34
CA LEU A 78 -8.37 -3.69 -7.05
C LEU A 78 -9.06 -3.61 -5.67
N GLN A 79 -9.82 -4.63 -5.29
CA GLN A 79 -10.45 -4.69 -3.96
C GLN A 79 -9.39 -4.78 -2.86
N ALA A 80 -8.40 -5.65 -3.01
CA ALA A 80 -7.33 -5.84 -2.04
C ALA A 80 -6.45 -4.58 -1.88
N LEU A 81 -6.24 -3.80 -2.94
CA LEU A 81 -5.53 -2.53 -2.89
C LEU A 81 -6.27 -1.44 -2.09
N ASN A 82 -7.59 -1.58 -1.90
CA ASN A 82 -8.37 -0.69 -1.03
C ASN A 82 -8.39 -1.15 0.44
N SER A 83 -7.73 -2.26 0.78
CA SER A 83 -7.63 -2.73 2.16
C SER A 83 -6.88 -1.73 3.05
N ASN A 84 -7.32 -1.57 4.28
CA ASN A 84 -6.60 -0.80 5.31
C ASN A 84 -5.33 -1.54 5.78
N ASP A 85 -5.24 -2.87 5.60
CA ASP A 85 -4.04 -3.63 5.92
C ASP A 85 -3.01 -3.53 4.79
N PRO A 86 -1.83 -2.91 5.02
CA PRO A 86 -0.80 -2.77 4.01
C PRO A 86 -0.26 -4.11 3.51
N ARG A 87 -0.33 -5.17 4.32
CA ARG A 87 0.12 -6.51 3.95
C ARG A 87 -0.77 -7.10 2.84
N VAL A 88 -2.07 -6.81 2.89
CA VAL A 88 -3.05 -7.23 1.85
C VAL A 88 -2.76 -6.50 0.54
N ARG A 89 -2.49 -5.18 0.60
CA ARG A 89 -2.11 -4.41 -0.60
C ARG A 89 -0.82 -4.94 -1.23
N VAL A 90 0.17 -5.28 -0.40
CA VAL A 90 1.41 -5.91 -0.86
C VAL A 90 1.15 -7.25 -1.55
N ALA A 91 0.32 -8.12 -0.97
CA ALA A 91 -0.02 -9.41 -1.56
C ALA A 91 -0.73 -9.27 -2.92
N ALA A 92 -1.64 -8.30 -3.04
CA ALA A 92 -2.30 -7.99 -4.31
C ALA A 92 -1.29 -7.60 -5.40
N VAL A 93 -0.33 -6.72 -5.07
CA VAL A 93 0.76 -6.34 -5.99
C VAL A 93 1.59 -7.55 -6.42
N GLU A 94 2.00 -8.40 -5.48
CA GLU A 94 2.81 -9.58 -5.80
C GLU A 94 2.06 -10.56 -6.73
N ILE A 95 0.75 -10.72 -6.54
CA ILE A 95 -0.09 -11.56 -7.41
C ILE A 95 -0.22 -10.94 -8.81
N ASP A 96 -0.48 -9.62 -8.91
CA ASP A 96 -0.55 -8.94 -10.21
C ASP A 96 0.78 -9.05 -10.98
N LEU A 97 1.90 -8.81 -10.31
CA LEU A 97 3.23 -8.95 -10.92
C LEU A 97 3.48 -10.39 -11.40
N ALA A 98 3.02 -11.40 -10.64
CA ALA A 98 3.13 -12.80 -11.02
C ALA A 98 2.26 -13.14 -12.24
N ALA A 99 1.01 -12.67 -12.29
CA ALA A 99 0.08 -12.88 -13.40
C ALA A 99 0.58 -12.25 -14.71
N ASN A 100 1.34 -11.15 -14.61
CA ASN A 100 1.92 -10.45 -15.75
C ASN A 100 3.36 -10.88 -16.09
N ASN A 101 3.85 -11.94 -15.47
CA ASN A 101 5.22 -12.44 -15.65
C ASN A 101 6.29 -11.36 -15.46
N LEU A 102 6.09 -10.49 -14.46
CA LEU A 102 7.03 -9.45 -14.08
C LEU A 102 7.92 -9.96 -12.95
N MET A 103 9.15 -10.31 -13.30
CA MET A 103 10.17 -10.73 -12.35
C MET A 103 10.72 -9.52 -11.59
N LYS A 104 11.25 -9.74 -10.39
CA LYS A 104 12.03 -8.72 -9.67
C LYS A 104 13.43 -8.56 -10.30
N ALA A 105 13.44 -8.11 -11.54
CA ALA A 105 14.66 -8.00 -12.36
C ALA A 105 14.56 -6.79 -13.31
N PRO A 106 15.69 -6.16 -13.69
CA PRO A 106 15.71 -4.97 -14.57
C PRO A 106 14.99 -5.18 -15.91
N GLU A 107 15.01 -6.38 -16.45
CA GLU A 107 14.35 -6.73 -17.72
C GLU A 107 12.83 -6.49 -17.68
N SER A 108 12.22 -6.60 -16.48
CA SER A 108 10.80 -6.28 -16.26
C SER A 108 10.55 -4.78 -16.33
N VAL A 109 11.48 -3.96 -15.86
CA VAL A 109 11.41 -2.50 -16.01
C VAL A 109 11.52 -2.14 -17.49
N ASP A 110 12.47 -2.71 -18.23
CA ASP A 110 12.61 -2.50 -19.68
C ASP A 110 11.35 -2.91 -20.44
N LYS A 111 10.72 -4.03 -20.07
CA LYS A 111 9.44 -4.49 -20.64
C LYS A 111 8.35 -3.43 -20.44
N LEU A 112 8.16 -2.97 -19.20
CA LEU A 112 7.16 -1.96 -18.88
C LEU A 112 7.43 -0.63 -19.58
N GLN A 113 8.67 -0.19 -19.66
CA GLN A 113 9.04 1.03 -20.40
C GLN A 113 8.70 0.94 -21.88
N ARG A 114 8.93 -0.20 -22.51
CA ARG A 114 8.51 -0.43 -23.92
C ARG A 114 6.99 -0.38 -24.06
N GLN A 115 6.21 -0.98 -23.15
CA GLN A 115 4.76 -0.91 -23.17
C GLN A 115 4.27 0.54 -23.00
N ILE A 116 4.85 1.30 -22.05
CA ILE A 116 4.53 2.72 -21.84
C ILE A 116 4.77 3.55 -23.11
N GLN A 117 5.83 3.29 -23.85
CA GLN A 117 6.20 4.06 -25.04
C GLN A 117 5.39 3.67 -26.28
N ASN A 118 5.17 2.38 -26.50
CA ASN A 118 4.73 1.83 -27.78
C ASN A 118 3.23 1.47 -27.84
N SER A 119 2.57 1.33 -26.70
CA SER A 119 1.17 0.93 -26.62
C SER A 119 0.34 1.95 -25.86
N SER A 120 -0.68 2.51 -26.48
CA SER A 120 -1.64 3.39 -25.79
C SER A 120 -2.56 2.60 -24.85
N GLU A 121 -2.84 1.34 -25.15
CA GLU A 121 -3.74 0.47 -24.38
C GLU A 121 -3.03 -0.08 -23.14
N GLU A 122 -1.81 -0.60 -23.29
CA GLU A 122 -1.04 -1.16 -22.19
C GLU A 122 -0.40 -0.11 -21.28
N ARG A 123 -0.23 1.12 -21.76
CA ARG A 123 0.46 2.23 -21.07
C ARG A 123 -0.03 2.45 -19.65
N TYR A 124 -1.32 2.43 -19.46
CA TYR A 124 -1.92 2.76 -18.16
C TYR A 124 -1.51 1.75 -17.07
N MET A 125 -1.73 0.48 -17.34
CA MET A 125 -1.34 -0.56 -16.39
C MET A 125 0.18 -0.70 -16.27
N ALA A 126 0.93 -0.42 -17.33
CA ALA A 126 2.39 -0.44 -17.28
C ALA A 126 2.95 0.66 -16.38
N LEU A 127 2.35 1.87 -16.37
CA LEU A 127 2.72 2.94 -15.42
C LEU A 127 2.47 2.51 -13.97
N TRP A 128 1.32 1.93 -13.69
CA TRP A 128 0.99 1.43 -12.37
C TRP A 128 1.95 0.31 -11.91
N ARG A 129 2.18 -0.70 -12.78
CA ARG A 129 3.08 -1.84 -12.52
C ARG A 129 4.54 -1.40 -12.36
N LEU A 130 4.96 -0.38 -13.08
CA LEU A 130 6.30 0.20 -12.92
C LEU A 130 6.51 0.74 -11.51
N GLY A 131 5.54 1.47 -10.96
CA GLY A 131 5.58 1.93 -9.58
C GLY A 131 5.61 0.77 -8.59
N ALA A 132 4.75 -0.23 -8.78
CA ALA A 132 4.69 -1.43 -7.95
C ALA A 132 6.02 -2.21 -7.95
N LEU A 133 6.66 -2.36 -9.12
CA LEU A 133 7.94 -3.04 -9.26
C LEU A 133 9.09 -2.25 -8.62
N GLY A 134 9.09 -0.90 -8.80
CA GLY A 134 10.03 -0.01 -8.14
C GLY A 134 9.93 -0.07 -6.61
N ASN A 135 8.72 -0.17 -6.05
CA ASN A 135 8.50 -0.39 -4.62
C ASN A 135 9.14 -1.71 -4.13
N ARG A 136 9.26 -2.71 -5.01
CA ARG A 136 9.93 -3.98 -4.72
C ARG A 136 11.46 -3.92 -4.84
N GLY A 137 12.02 -2.73 -5.02
CA GLY A 137 13.47 -2.49 -5.10
C GLY A 137 14.07 -2.68 -6.48
N VAL A 138 13.25 -2.83 -7.53
CA VAL A 138 13.76 -2.97 -8.90
C VAL A 138 13.80 -1.61 -9.56
N GLU A 139 15.00 -1.09 -9.78
CA GLU A 139 15.27 0.18 -10.44
C GLU A 139 14.37 1.36 -9.96
N PRO A 140 14.23 1.59 -8.62
CA PRO A 140 13.26 2.54 -8.08
C PRO A 140 13.49 3.98 -8.58
N THR A 141 14.74 4.37 -8.79
CA THR A 141 15.09 5.70 -9.31
C THR A 141 14.64 5.88 -10.76
N GLU A 142 14.79 4.84 -11.60
CA GLU A 142 14.34 4.87 -12.98
C GLU A 142 12.81 4.83 -13.08
N ALA A 143 12.17 4.03 -12.21
CA ALA A 143 10.72 4.01 -12.08
C ALA A 143 10.19 5.41 -11.72
N PHE A 144 10.76 6.05 -10.70
CA PHE A 144 10.39 7.42 -10.33
C PHE A 144 10.56 8.41 -11.48
N ARG A 145 11.72 8.40 -12.14
CA ARG A 145 12.01 9.33 -13.26
C ARG A 145 10.99 9.18 -14.39
N THR A 146 10.66 7.94 -14.73
CA THR A 146 9.66 7.66 -15.77
C THR A 146 8.28 8.12 -15.32
N LEU A 147 7.83 7.76 -14.12
CA LEU A 147 6.52 8.14 -13.58
C LEU A 147 6.37 9.66 -13.48
N LYS A 148 7.38 10.36 -12.96
CA LYS A 148 7.41 11.83 -12.89
C LYS A 148 7.19 12.46 -14.27
N ARG A 149 7.89 11.99 -15.30
CA ARG A 149 7.72 12.50 -16.68
C ARG A 149 6.28 12.34 -17.17
N TYR A 150 5.63 11.19 -16.94
CA TYR A 150 4.27 10.94 -17.39
C TYR A 150 3.21 11.56 -16.47
N ALA A 151 3.54 11.92 -15.23
CA ALA A 151 2.68 12.72 -14.35
C ALA A 151 2.44 14.15 -14.87
N HIS A 152 3.27 14.62 -15.81
CA HIS A 152 3.11 15.90 -16.52
C HIS A 152 2.72 15.75 -18.00
N ASP A 153 2.20 14.59 -18.40
CA ASP A 153 1.72 14.37 -19.77
C ASP A 153 0.53 15.27 -20.10
N ARG A 154 0.39 15.64 -21.39
CA ARG A 154 -0.75 16.44 -21.86
C ARG A 154 -2.09 15.72 -21.69
N ASN A 155 -2.09 14.40 -21.81
CA ASN A 155 -3.27 13.57 -21.62
C ASN A 155 -3.54 13.34 -20.13
N GLN A 156 -4.71 13.80 -19.66
CA GLN A 156 -5.13 13.68 -18.26
C GLN A 156 -5.19 12.22 -17.78
N GLU A 157 -5.59 11.28 -18.64
CA GLU A 157 -5.67 9.86 -18.24
C GLU A 157 -4.28 9.25 -18.06
N VAL A 158 -3.30 9.66 -18.87
CA VAL A 158 -1.89 9.29 -18.69
C VAL A 158 -1.37 9.83 -17.35
N ARG A 159 -1.65 11.11 -17.04
CA ARG A 159 -1.29 11.69 -15.74
C ARG A 159 -1.92 10.93 -14.58
N PHE A 160 -3.19 10.57 -14.71
CA PHE A 160 -3.90 9.79 -13.68
C PHE A 160 -3.16 8.49 -13.35
N TRP A 161 -2.81 7.70 -14.35
CA TRP A 161 -2.12 6.43 -14.16
C TRP A 161 -0.65 6.59 -13.72
N ALA A 162 -0.01 7.69 -14.08
CA ALA A 162 1.32 8.02 -13.55
C ALA A 162 1.25 8.36 -12.06
N VAL A 163 0.23 9.09 -11.60
CA VAL A 163 -0.04 9.36 -10.17
C VAL A 163 -0.33 8.07 -9.42
N GLU A 164 -1.09 7.14 -10.01
CA GLU A 164 -1.27 5.80 -9.45
C GLU A 164 0.07 5.07 -9.30
N GLY A 165 0.91 5.12 -10.31
CA GLY A 165 2.26 4.54 -10.26
C GLY A 165 3.14 5.16 -9.18
N LEU A 166 3.11 6.49 -9.00
CA LEU A 166 3.83 7.20 -7.92
C LEU A 166 3.34 6.75 -6.54
N ALA A 167 2.03 6.62 -6.35
CA ALA A 167 1.46 6.11 -5.11
C ALA A 167 1.88 4.65 -4.83
N MET A 168 2.01 3.83 -5.89
CA MET A 168 2.48 2.44 -5.77
C MET A 168 4.00 2.35 -5.54
N LEU A 169 4.79 3.27 -6.11
CA LEU A 169 6.24 3.36 -5.83
C LEU A 169 6.50 3.68 -4.35
N GLY A 170 5.73 4.60 -3.78
CA GLY A 170 5.67 4.85 -2.35
C GLY A 170 7.03 5.12 -1.70
N ASN A 171 7.89 5.88 -2.35
CA ASN A 171 9.17 6.34 -1.80
C ASN A 171 9.14 7.84 -1.47
N GLN A 172 10.22 8.36 -0.89
CA GLN A 172 10.28 9.77 -0.46
C GLN A 172 10.13 10.75 -1.64
N GLU A 173 10.73 10.44 -2.78
CA GLU A 173 10.64 11.28 -3.98
C GLU A 173 9.22 11.34 -4.53
N SER A 174 8.46 10.24 -4.41
CA SER A 174 7.04 10.19 -4.79
C SER A 174 6.19 11.14 -3.95
N ILE A 175 6.51 11.33 -2.66
CA ILE A 175 5.76 12.24 -1.78
C ILE A 175 5.86 13.67 -2.29
N GLY A 176 7.07 14.15 -2.61
CA GLY A 176 7.26 15.49 -3.17
C GLY A 176 6.46 15.70 -4.45
N GLU A 177 6.54 14.75 -5.38
CA GLU A 177 5.81 14.84 -6.65
C GLU A 177 4.28 14.79 -6.47
N LEU A 178 3.78 13.97 -5.54
CA LEU A 178 2.35 13.92 -5.21
C LEU A 178 1.85 15.22 -4.56
N LEU A 179 2.69 15.90 -3.74
CA LEU A 179 2.37 17.21 -3.18
C LEU A 179 2.29 18.29 -4.27
N ASP A 180 3.24 18.31 -5.21
CA ASP A 180 3.23 19.23 -6.34
C ASP A 180 1.97 19.03 -7.21
N LEU A 181 1.61 17.79 -7.49
CA LEU A 181 0.41 17.47 -8.28
C LEU A 181 -0.89 17.79 -7.54
N LEU A 182 -0.94 17.62 -6.21
CA LEU A 182 -2.07 18.05 -5.37
C LEU A 182 -2.28 19.56 -5.45
N ALA A 183 -1.20 20.34 -5.42
CA ALA A 183 -1.27 21.80 -5.43
C ALA A 183 -1.55 22.37 -6.83
N CYS A 184 -0.88 21.82 -7.87
CA CYS A 184 -0.68 22.52 -9.14
C CYS A 184 -1.32 21.85 -10.37
N ASP A 185 -1.78 20.59 -10.32
CA ASP A 185 -2.37 19.98 -11.52
C ASP A 185 -3.67 20.70 -11.92
N PRO A 186 -3.83 21.06 -13.20
CA PRO A 186 -5.02 21.79 -13.67
C PRO A 186 -6.32 20.99 -13.50
N ALA A 187 -6.25 19.66 -13.49
CA ALA A 187 -7.42 18.79 -13.37
C ALA A 187 -7.71 18.41 -11.91
N ALA A 188 -8.88 18.79 -11.41
CA ALA A 188 -9.32 18.43 -10.05
C ALA A 188 -9.27 16.91 -9.76
N LYS A 189 -9.54 16.06 -10.79
CA LYS A 189 -9.41 14.59 -10.70
C LYS A 189 -7.99 14.17 -10.31
N ILE A 190 -6.98 14.83 -10.87
CA ILE A 190 -5.56 14.52 -10.59
C ILE A 190 -5.18 15.01 -9.21
N ARG A 191 -5.55 16.24 -8.83
CA ARG A 191 -5.33 16.77 -7.47
C ARG A 191 -5.93 15.84 -6.40
N GLN A 192 -7.17 15.41 -6.60
CA GLN A 192 -7.84 14.44 -5.73
C GLN A 192 -7.09 13.10 -5.67
N ARG A 193 -6.57 12.63 -6.81
CA ARG A 193 -5.86 11.36 -6.84
C ARG A 193 -4.51 11.44 -6.14
N ALA A 194 -3.78 12.53 -6.30
CA ALA A 194 -2.54 12.80 -5.57
C ALA A 194 -2.77 12.85 -4.05
N ALA A 195 -3.83 13.54 -3.61
CA ALA A 195 -4.25 13.58 -2.20
C ALA A 195 -4.53 12.17 -1.64
N ASN A 196 -5.22 11.33 -2.41
CA ASN A 196 -5.48 9.93 -2.03
C ASN A 196 -4.19 9.11 -1.97
N GLY A 197 -3.25 9.32 -2.91
CA GLY A 197 -1.94 8.68 -2.91
C GLY A 197 -1.14 8.98 -1.65
N LEU A 198 -1.14 10.24 -1.22
CA LEU A 198 -0.50 10.67 0.02
C LEU A 198 -1.14 10.08 1.27
N SER A 199 -2.47 9.94 1.30
CA SER A 199 -3.20 9.67 2.54
C SER A 199 -3.69 8.22 2.73
N ARG A 200 -4.20 7.57 1.68
CA ARG A 200 -4.97 6.32 1.85
C ARG A 200 -4.55 5.21 0.92
N SER A 201 -4.29 5.54 -0.34
CA SER A 201 -3.97 4.54 -1.36
C SER A 201 -2.47 4.31 -1.53
N GLY A 202 -2.11 3.35 -2.36
CA GLY A 202 -0.72 3.04 -2.65
C GLY A 202 0.01 2.33 -1.50
N LEU A 203 1.35 2.40 -1.54
CA LEU A 203 2.23 1.63 -0.67
C LEU A 203 3.06 2.47 0.31
N LEU A 204 2.77 3.78 0.44
CA LEU A 204 3.37 4.60 1.49
C LEU A 204 3.05 4.04 2.88
N THR A 205 4.06 3.94 3.73
CA THR A 205 3.88 3.61 5.15
C THR A 205 3.28 4.79 5.92
N GLY A 206 2.73 4.56 7.12
CA GLY A 206 2.25 5.64 7.98
C GLY A 206 3.32 6.67 8.31
N GLU A 207 4.54 6.23 8.60
CA GLU A 207 5.69 7.12 8.87
C GLU A 207 6.06 7.98 7.66
N GLN A 208 6.11 7.36 6.46
CA GLN A 208 6.34 8.11 5.23
C GLN A 208 5.26 9.14 4.95
N ARG A 209 3.98 8.83 5.20
CA ARG A 209 2.87 9.79 5.04
C ARG A 209 3.01 10.99 5.96
N LEU A 210 3.47 10.79 7.19
CA LEU A 210 3.71 11.89 8.15
C LEU A 210 4.76 12.89 7.64
N THR A 211 5.71 12.46 6.81
CA THR A 211 6.71 13.40 6.24
C THR A 211 6.09 14.42 5.26
N ALA A 212 4.88 14.19 4.77
CA ALA A 212 4.16 15.15 3.93
C ALA A 212 3.49 16.28 4.74
N VAL A 213 3.30 16.10 6.06
CA VAL A 213 2.52 17.03 6.89
C VAL A 213 3.09 18.46 6.89
N PRO A 214 4.40 18.69 7.04
CA PRO A 214 4.94 20.05 7.00
C PRO A 214 4.59 20.79 5.72
N GLU A 215 4.73 20.14 4.57
CA GLU A 215 4.44 20.78 3.28
C GLU A 215 2.93 20.98 3.07
N LEU A 216 2.09 20.05 3.50
CA LEU A 216 0.64 20.23 3.51
C LEU A 216 0.21 21.44 4.37
N LEU A 217 0.91 21.69 5.49
CA LEU A 217 0.67 22.89 6.31
C LEU A 217 1.14 24.16 5.62
N ASN A 218 2.25 24.12 4.87
CA ASN A 218 2.72 25.25 4.07
C ASN A 218 1.74 25.59 2.95
N LEU A 219 1.14 24.59 2.30
CA LEU A 219 0.13 24.80 1.27
C LEU A 219 -1.12 25.55 1.79
N LEU A 220 -1.42 25.49 3.09
CA LEU A 220 -2.54 26.25 3.66
C LEU A 220 -2.32 27.78 3.72
N ASP A 221 -1.06 28.21 3.55
CA ASP A 221 -0.68 29.63 3.48
C ASP A 221 -0.63 30.16 2.04
N ASP A 222 -0.83 29.29 1.04
CA ASP A 222 -0.82 29.69 -0.36
C ASP A 222 -2.16 30.28 -0.77
N ASP A 223 -2.24 31.60 -0.86
CA ASP A 223 -3.43 32.34 -1.29
C ASP A 223 -3.82 32.03 -2.75
N ALA A 224 -2.96 31.41 -3.55
CA ALA A 224 -3.24 31.00 -4.92
C ALA A 224 -4.06 29.72 -5.01
N LEU A 225 -4.13 28.92 -3.94
CA LEU A 225 -4.92 27.70 -3.92
C LEU A 225 -6.41 27.99 -3.93
N ASP A 226 -7.14 27.35 -4.84
CA ASP A 226 -8.61 27.38 -4.83
C ASP A 226 -9.19 26.68 -3.59
N ALA A 227 -10.41 27.06 -3.20
CA ALA A 227 -11.07 26.52 -2.02
C ALA A 227 -11.28 24.99 -2.08
N ALA A 228 -11.39 24.41 -3.27
CA ALA A 228 -11.53 22.96 -3.44
C ALA A 228 -10.21 22.26 -3.12
N THR A 229 -9.10 22.82 -3.58
CA THR A 229 -7.75 22.29 -3.28
C THR A 229 -7.40 22.45 -1.80
N GLN A 230 -7.72 23.62 -1.19
CA GLN A 230 -7.55 23.78 0.27
C GLN A 230 -8.33 22.72 1.05
N ASN A 231 -9.57 22.41 0.65
CA ASN A 231 -10.36 21.35 1.27
C ASN A 231 -9.69 19.97 1.13
N LEU A 232 -9.05 19.68 -0.01
CA LEU A 232 -8.29 18.46 -0.20
C LEU A 232 -7.08 18.39 0.74
N VAL A 233 -6.38 19.51 0.95
CA VAL A 233 -5.24 19.59 1.88
C VAL A 233 -5.70 19.26 3.30
N TYR A 234 -6.79 19.89 3.80
CA TYR A 234 -7.33 19.57 5.13
C TYR A 234 -7.75 18.10 5.26
N ALA A 235 -8.46 17.57 4.27
CA ALA A 235 -8.88 16.16 4.28
C ALA A 235 -7.68 15.20 4.23
N THR A 236 -6.59 15.60 3.55
CA THR A 236 -5.35 14.81 3.49
C THR A 236 -4.64 14.82 4.83
N LEU A 237 -4.53 15.97 5.50
CA LEU A 237 -3.99 16.09 6.86
C LEU A 237 -4.76 15.21 7.85
N GLU A 238 -6.09 15.28 7.83
CA GLU A 238 -6.95 14.46 8.69
C GLU A 238 -6.74 12.96 8.45
N ALA A 239 -6.68 12.56 7.18
CA ALA A 239 -6.51 11.14 6.82
C ALA A 239 -5.12 10.59 7.14
N ILE A 240 -4.05 11.40 7.09
CA ILE A 240 -2.69 11.01 7.45
C ILE A 240 -2.53 10.91 8.97
N THR A 241 -3.04 11.90 9.70
CA THR A 241 -2.73 12.08 11.12
C THR A 241 -3.75 11.45 12.07
N GLY A 242 -4.98 11.22 11.59
CA GLY A 242 -6.12 10.82 12.41
C GLY A 242 -6.64 11.95 13.33
N ALA A 243 -6.01 13.14 13.32
CA ALA A 243 -6.48 14.31 14.05
C ALA A 243 -7.52 15.07 13.22
N SER A 244 -8.38 15.86 13.89
CA SER A 244 -9.39 16.68 13.20
C SER A 244 -9.50 18.04 13.86
N PHE A 245 -9.12 19.07 13.10
CA PHE A 245 -9.23 20.49 13.50
C PHE A 245 -10.05 21.28 12.47
N GLY A 246 -10.75 20.58 11.57
CA GLY A 246 -11.48 21.19 10.49
C GLY A 246 -10.58 22.10 9.63
N LYS A 247 -11.12 23.27 9.24
CA LYS A 247 -10.39 24.26 8.41
C LYS A 247 -9.64 25.30 9.25
N ASN A 248 -9.09 24.92 10.39
CA ASN A 248 -8.34 25.82 11.26
C ASN A 248 -6.84 25.57 11.11
N ALA A 249 -6.18 26.31 10.21
CA ALA A 249 -4.76 26.16 9.92
C ALA A 249 -3.86 26.41 11.16
N SER A 250 -4.22 27.37 12.04
CA SER A 250 -3.46 27.63 13.27
C SER A 250 -3.51 26.42 14.20
N ALA A 251 -4.71 25.84 14.44
CA ALA A 251 -4.85 24.68 15.28
C ALA A 251 -4.08 23.46 14.75
N TRP A 252 -4.03 23.28 13.43
CA TRP A 252 -3.22 22.24 12.78
C TRP A 252 -1.72 22.43 13.03
N ARG A 253 -1.20 23.67 12.92
CA ARG A 253 0.23 23.96 13.18
C ARG A 253 0.59 23.79 14.64
N ASP A 254 -0.25 24.30 15.55
CA ASP A 254 -0.04 24.17 16.99
C ASP A 254 0.02 22.68 17.39
N TRP A 255 -0.92 21.89 16.87
CA TRP A 255 -0.92 20.44 17.11
C TRP A 255 0.35 19.76 16.57
N TRP A 256 0.76 20.06 15.33
CA TRP A 256 1.94 19.47 14.71
C TRP A 256 3.22 19.81 15.44
N ALA A 257 3.39 21.08 15.86
CA ALA A 257 4.55 21.51 16.63
C ALA A 257 4.72 20.69 17.94
N HIS A 258 3.63 20.31 18.58
CA HIS A 258 3.65 19.49 19.79
C HIS A 258 3.84 17.99 19.48
N HIS A 259 3.39 17.54 18.32
CA HIS A 259 3.52 16.15 17.89
C HIS A 259 4.96 15.82 17.50
N ASP A 260 5.58 16.63 16.65
CA ASP A 260 6.95 16.47 16.16
C ASP A 260 8.00 16.49 17.31
N THR A 261 7.76 17.31 18.35
CA THR A 261 8.63 17.33 19.52
C THR A 261 8.53 16.06 20.39
N ARG A 262 7.40 15.40 20.42
CA ARG A 262 7.23 14.14 21.16
C ARG A 262 7.93 12.96 20.52
N GLU A 263 7.95 12.89 19.19
CA GLU A 263 8.67 11.84 18.46
C GLU A 263 10.19 12.02 18.53
N LYS A 264 10.68 13.27 18.48
CA LYS A 264 12.11 13.56 18.60
C LYS A 264 12.67 13.38 20.02
N HIS A 265 11.81 13.43 21.04
CA HIS A 265 12.17 13.22 22.44
C HIS A 265 11.19 12.25 23.11
N PRO A 266 11.30 10.93 22.86
CA PRO A 266 10.52 9.98 23.63
C PRO A 266 10.90 10.14 25.11
N THR A 267 9.95 10.64 25.92
CA THR A 267 10.12 10.79 27.36
C THR A 267 10.58 9.45 27.94
N ARG A 268 11.83 9.38 28.43
CA ARG A 268 12.30 8.27 29.25
C ARG A 268 11.29 8.09 30.37
N ARG A 269 10.50 7.01 30.30
CA ARG A 269 9.73 6.57 31.49
C ARG A 269 10.76 6.32 32.56
N HIS A 270 10.77 7.17 33.58
CA HIS A 270 11.50 6.87 34.82
C HIS A 270 10.98 5.54 35.37
N PRO A 271 11.83 4.53 35.56
CA PRO A 271 11.42 3.36 36.33
C PRO A 271 11.07 3.87 37.73
N GLY A 272 9.80 3.64 38.13
CA GLY A 272 9.30 4.08 39.42
C GLY A 272 10.20 3.60 40.53
N LEU A 273 10.56 4.52 41.42
CA LEU A 273 11.10 4.26 42.73
C LEU A 273 10.10 3.38 43.47
N SER A 274 10.49 2.12 43.65
CA SER A 274 9.88 1.26 44.67
C SER A 274 10.29 1.81 46.02
N LEU A 275 9.35 2.39 46.77
CA LEU A 275 9.50 2.64 48.16
C LEU A 275 9.18 1.36 48.90
N ALA A 276 10.13 0.98 49.78
CA ALA A 276 10.08 -0.13 50.72
C ALA A 276 8.92 -0.04 51.71
#